data_e8b5885f537bbac4e194b6415d2c20a5
#
_entry.id   e8b5885f537bbac4e194b6415d2c20a5
#
_cell.length_a   1.000
_cell.length_b   1.000
_cell.length_c   1.000
_cell.angle_alpha   90.00
_cell.angle_beta   90.00
_cell.angle_gamma   90.00
#
_symmetry.space_group_name_H-M   'P 1'
#
loop_
_entity.id
_entity.type
_entity.pdbx_description
1 polymer ?
#
loop_
_entity_poly.entity_id
_entity_poly.type
_entity_poly.pdbx_seq_one_letter_code
_entity_poly.pdbx_strand_id
1 'polypeptide(L)'
;MPFTDDLIGVARREWTRWGGPVERLDGSLAGFTHSRMEAQSPYWTYVGEYWRAVNNDLDGRDAPAWSAAFISYCFAQAQAGNRFPYHENHSVYVARIESGTFPGLSLVDPATTVLVPGDVVWAGRTGQNCRTPPADFASAQTELRRIRRGTADTFCSHCDLVVAVRSGETDVIGGNVKQAVTRTSYKLDTRGRIRDGRRNFIGVIRNAL
;
A
#
# COMPACT_ATOMS: atom_id res chain seq x y z
N MET A 1 16.69 -10.72 3.03
CA MET A 1 16.37 -11.85 2.09
C MET A 1 16.28 -11.24 0.69
N PRO A 2 16.77 -11.91 -0.37
CA PRO A 2 16.89 -11.27 -1.70
C PRO A 2 15.59 -10.63 -2.21
N PHE A 3 14.44 -11.33 -2.10
CA PHE A 3 13.16 -10.79 -2.58
C PHE A 3 12.72 -9.51 -1.85
N THR A 4 12.84 -9.48 -0.52
CA THR A 4 12.46 -8.30 0.28
C THR A 4 13.32 -7.08 -0.08
N ASP A 5 14.63 -7.29 -0.29
CA ASP A 5 15.55 -6.21 -0.70
C ASP A 5 15.23 -5.70 -2.09
N ASP A 6 14.89 -6.60 -3.03
CA ASP A 6 14.46 -6.25 -4.38
C ASP A 6 13.15 -5.46 -4.35
N LEU A 7 12.15 -5.89 -3.56
CA LEU A 7 10.86 -5.22 -3.41
C LEU A 7 11.03 -3.80 -2.86
N ILE A 8 11.82 -3.64 -1.80
CA ILE A 8 12.15 -2.33 -1.22
C ILE A 8 12.93 -1.49 -2.24
N GLY A 9 13.86 -2.10 -2.96
CA GLY A 9 14.63 -1.46 -4.01
C GLY A 9 13.75 -0.89 -5.13
N VAL A 10 12.74 -1.65 -5.57
CA VAL A 10 11.74 -1.17 -6.56
C VAL A 10 11.00 0.06 -6.01
N ALA A 11 10.42 -0.02 -4.82
CA ALA A 11 9.65 1.08 -4.26
C ALA A 11 10.51 2.35 -4.07
N ARG A 12 11.77 2.21 -3.65
CA ARG A 12 12.71 3.34 -3.51
C ARG A 12 13.10 3.95 -4.86
N ARG A 13 13.30 3.14 -5.91
CA ARG A 13 13.56 3.65 -7.26
C ARG A 13 12.38 4.46 -7.78
N GLU A 14 11.17 3.95 -7.62
CA GLU A 14 9.95 4.68 -8.02
C GLU A 14 9.81 5.98 -7.22
N TRP A 15 9.97 5.96 -5.92
CA TRP A 15 9.94 7.17 -5.10
C TRP A 15 10.97 8.22 -5.58
N THR A 16 12.20 7.80 -5.89
CA THR A 16 13.24 8.69 -6.44
C THR A 16 12.84 9.22 -7.80
N ARG A 17 12.26 8.36 -8.67
CA ARG A 17 11.75 8.73 -10.00
C ARG A 17 10.68 9.84 -9.94
N TRP A 18 9.91 9.87 -8.85
CA TRP A 18 8.91 10.91 -8.57
C TRP A 18 9.49 12.19 -7.93
N GLY A 19 10.79 12.31 -7.80
CA GLY A 19 11.47 13.46 -7.18
C GLY A 19 11.55 13.41 -5.65
N GLY A 20 11.26 12.26 -5.06
CA GLY A 20 11.41 12.01 -3.64
C GLY A 20 10.41 12.72 -2.72
N PRO A 21 9.09 12.79 -3.04
CA PRO A 21 8.12 13.44 -2.15
C PRO A 21 8.05 12.77 -0.79
N VAL A 22 7.89 13.57 0.28
CA VAL A 22 7.81 13.06 1.64
C VAL A 22 6.65 13.68 2.43
N GLU A 23 6.00 12.87 3.27
CA GLU A 23 5.12 13.28 4.35
C GLU A 23 5.76 12.86 5.68
N ARG A 24 6.12 13.86 6.51
CA ARG A 24 6.83 13.63 7.77
C ARG A 24 5.89 13.25 8.91
N LEU A 25 6.45 12.88 10.06
CA LEU A 25 5.69 12.54 11.27
C LEU A 25 4.75 13.65 11.75
N ASP A 26 5.12 14.91 11.56
CA ASP A 26 4.31 16.08 11.88
C ASP A 26 3.24 16.41 10.81
N GLY A 27 3.18 15.62 9.74
CA GLY A 27 2.28 15.83 8.61
C GLY A 27 2.79 16.86 7.59
N SER A 28 3.96 17.46 7.81
CA SER A 28 4.55 18.38 6.84
C SER A 28 4.95 17.67 5.55
N LEU A 29 4.78 18.37 4.41
CA LEU A 29 5.01 17.86 3.07
C LEU A 29 6.25 18.52 2.45
N ALA A 30 7.04 17.76 1.68
CA ALA A 30 8.15 18.28 0.89
C ALA A 30 8.31 17.48 -0.42
N GLY A 31 8.92 18.08 -1.43
CA GLY A 31 9.17 17.43 -2.72
C GLY A 31 7.97 17.34 -3.67
N PHE A 32 6.84 17.95 -3.32
CA PHE A 32 5.67 18.04 -4.20
C PHE A 32 5.77 19.27 -5.07
N THR A 33 5.88 19.10 -6.38
CA THR A 33 6.05 20.20 -7.35
C THR A 33 4.72 20.71 -7.91
N HIS A 34 3.67 19.89 -7.89
CA HIS A 34 2.32 20.21 -8.39
C HIS A 34 1.25 19.59 -7.52
N SER A 35 0.06 20.19 -7.46
CA SER A 35 -1.10 19.67 -6.72
C SER A 35 -1.66 18.36 -7.31
N ARG A 36 -1.45 18.12 -8.61
CA ARG A 36 -1.81 16.91 -9.36
C ARG A 36 -0.60 16.39 -10.12
N MET A 37 0.42 15.93 -9.40
CA MET A 37 1.65 15.43 -10.02
C MET A 37 1.35 14.29 -11.01
N GLU A 38 0.46 13.38 -10.66
CA GLU A 38 0.11 12.21 -11.47
C GLU A 38 -0.34 12.55 -12.90
N ALA A 39 -0.96 13.73 -13.11
CA ALA A 39 -1.43 14.16 -14.41
C ALA A 39 -0.39 14.97 -15.21
N GLN A 40 0.77 15.27 -14.64
CA GLN A 40 1.83 16.03 -15.29
C GLN A 40 2.81 15.11 -16.02
N SER A 41 3.44 15.64 -17.09
CA SER A 41 4.56 14.95 -17.74
C SER A 41 5.80 15.01 -16.82
N PRO A 42 6.54 13.91 -16.66
CA PRO A 42 6.35 12.58 -17.24
C PRO A 42 5.50 11.62 -16.35
N TYR A 43 4.97 12.07 -15.21
CA TYR A 43 4.39 11.22 -14.16
C TYR A 43 3.20 10.38 -14.61
N TRP A 44 2.35 10.91 -15.51
CA TRP A 44 1.21 10.17 -16.02
C TRP A 44 1.62 8.86 -16.72
N THR A 45 2.79 8.83 -17.39
CA THR A 45 3.30 7.61 -18.02
C THR A 45 3.74 6.58 -17.00
N TYR A 46 4.27 7.02 -15.83
CA TYR A 46 4.66 6.14 -14.74
C TYR A 46 3.45 5.45 -14.14
N VAL A 47 2.36 6.19 -13.94
CA VAL A 47 1.08 5.61 -13.48
C VAL A 47 0.56 4.58 -14.48
N GLY A 48 0.71 4.82 -15.79
CA GLY A 48 0.38 3.84 -16.83
C GLY A 48 1.19 2.55 -16.72
N GLU A 49 2.46 2.62 -16.32
CA GLU A 49 3.27 1.43 -16.05
C GLU A 49 2.70 0.62 -14.86
N TYR A 50 2.20 1.30 -13.81
CA TYR A 50 1.59 0.63 -12.65
C TYR A 50 0.27 -0.05 -13.03
N TRP A 51 -0.58 0.59 -13.83
CA TRP A 51 -1.84 0.03 -14.30
C TRP A 51 -1.63 -1.24 -15.15
N ARG A 52 -0.59 -1.27 -16.00
CA ARG A 52 -0.26 -2.48 -16.78
C ARG A 52 0.07 -3.69 -15.91
N ALA A 53 0.59 -3.51 -14.68
CA ALA A 53 0.83 -4.63 -13.76
C ALA A 53 -0.46 -5.33 -13.29
N VAL A 54 -1.61 -4.72 -13.50
CA VAL A 54 -2.94 -5.28 -13.20
C VAL A 54 -3.80 -5.45 -14.45
N ASN A 55 -3.15 -5.49 -15.65
CA ASN A 55 -3.80 -5.64 -16.96
C ASN A 55 -4.83 -4.54 -17.29
N ASN A 56 -4.50 -3.29 -16.97
CA ASN A 56 -5.34 -2.13 -17.25
C ASN A 56 -4.53 -1.07 -18.01
N ASP A 57 -5.14 -0.37 -18.97
CA ASP A 57 -4.50 0.60 -19.86
C ASP A 57 -4.73 2.06 -19.42
N LEU A 58 -5.14 2.29 -18.18
CA LEU A 58 -5.27 3.64 -17.62
C LEU A 58 -3.90 4.30 -17.38
N ASP A 59 -3.91 5.60 -17.15
CA ASP A 59 -2.71 6.37 -16.76
C ASP A 59 -3.02 7.45 -15.71
N GLY A 60 -2.05 8.31 -15.39
CA GLY A 60 -2.20 9.32 -14.34
C GLY A 60 -3.17 10.46 -14.66
N ARG A 61 -3.72 10.53 -15.87
CA ARG A 61 -4.73 11.50 -16.29
C ARG A 61 -6.14 10.98 -16.04
N ASP A 62 -6.27 9.66 -15.82
CA ASP A 62 -7.55 9.01 -15.53
C ASP A 62 -7.94 9.17 -14.05
N ALA A 63 -9.24 9.07 -13.77
CA ALA A 63 -9.77 9.35 -12.43
C ALA A 63 -9.56 8.27 -11.36
N PRO A 64 -9.43 6.96 -11.66
CA PRO A 64 -9.33 5.94 -10.63
C PRO A 64 -8.05 6.03 -9.79
N ALA A 65 -8.17 5.75 -8.48
CA ALA A 65 -7.02 5.69 -7.58
C ALA A 65 -6.11 4.50 -7.93
N TRP A 66 -4.84 4.77 -8.18
CA TRP A 66 -3.85 3.80 -8.66
C TRP A 66 -2.93 3.21 -7.57
N SER A 67 -3.24 3.44 -6.28
CA SER A 67 -2.38 2.97 -5.19
C SER A 67 -2.23 1.44 -5.14
N ALA A 68 -3.28 0.68 -5.46
CA ALA A 68 -3.21 -0.78 -5.49
C ALA A 68 -2.45 -1.30 -6.71
N ALA A 69 -2.58 -0.63 -7.85
CA ALA A 69 -1.79 -0.90 -9.05
C ALA A 69 -0.28 -0.67 -8.78
N PHE A 70 0.08 0.37 -8.01
CA PHE A 70 1.47 0.62 -7.61
C PHE A 70 2.05 -0.51 -6.73
N ILE A 71 1.32 -0.98 -5.72
CA ILE A 71 1.78 -2.11 -4.90
C ILE A 71 1.92 -3.37 -5.77
N SER A 72 0.94 -3.65 -6.62
CA SER A 72 1.00 -4.76 -7.58
C SER A 72 2.23 -4.65 -8.50
N TYR A 73 2.51 -3.46 -9.03
CA TYR A 73 3.70 -3.18 -9.83
C TYR A 73 5.00 -3.46 -9.04
N CYS A 74 5.09 -3.02 -7.78
CA CYS A 74 6.29 -3.27 -6.97
C CYS A 74 6.56 -4.78 -6.81
N PHE A 75 5.53 -5.58 -6.52
CA PHE A 75 5.67 -7.04 -6.42
C PHE A 75 6.02 -7.68 -7.78
N ALA A 76 5.44 -7.19 -8.88
CA ALA A 76 5.76 -7.69 -10.23
C ALA A 76 7.23 -7.42 -10.60
N GLN A 77 7.70 -6.20 -10.38
CA GLN A 77 9.09 -5.80 -10.67
C GLN A 77 10.11 -6.51 -9.78
N ALA A 78 9.73 -6.87 -8.54
CA ALA A 78 10.51 -7.71 -7.64
C ALA A 78 10.43 -9.20 -7.99
N GLN A 79 9.81 -9.59 -9.12
CA GLN A 79 9.73 -10.98 -9.59
C GLN A 79 8.91 -11.89 -8.66
N ALA A 80 7.83 -11.37 -8.04
CA ALA A 80 6.95 -12.22 -7.23
C ALA A 80 6.26 -13.32 -8.05
N GLY A 81 6.05 -13.11 -9.36
CA GLY A 81 5.34 -14.06 -10.22
C GLY A 81 3.94 -14.35 -9.69
N ASN A 82 3.55 -15.61 -9.64
CA ASN A 82 2.23 -16.02 -9.14
C ASN A 82 2.12 -16.06 -7.61
N ARG A 83 3.15 -15.63 -6.87
CA ARG A 83 3.14 -15.57 -5.40
C ARG A 83 2.42 -14.35 -4.82
N PHE A 84 2.02 -13.37 -5.67
CA PHE A 84 1.25 -12.21 -5.27
C PHE A 84 -0.08 -12.15 -6.04
N PRO A 85 -1.23 -11.84 -5.39
CA PRO A 85 -2.55 -11.81 -6.02
C PRO A 85 -2.88 -10.45 -6.67
N TYR A 86 -2.17 -10.07 -7.70
CA TYR A 86 -2.29 -8.79 -8.40
C TYR A 86 -3.74 -8.33 -8.60
N HIS A 87 -4.03 -7.09 -8.23
CA HIS A 87 -5.34 -6.48 -8.43
C HIS A 87 -5.28 -4.95 -8.27
N GLU A 88 -6.16 -4.24 -8.94
CA GLU A 88 -6.31 -2.79 -8.88
C GLU A 88 -7.04 -2.27 -7.62
N ASN A 89 -7.50 -3.18 -6.75
CA ASN A 89 -8.18 -2.85 -5.51
C ASN A 89 -7.51 -3.55 -4.33
N HIS A 90 -7.12 -2.78 -3.32
CA HIS A 90 -6.44 -3.29 -2.13
C HIS A 90 -7.26 -4.36 -1.40
N SER A 91 -8.56 -4.12 -1.14
CA SER A 91 -9.39 -5.06 -0.38
C SER A 91 -9.55 -6.41 -1.09
N VAL A 92 -9.43 -6.46 -2.43
CA VAL A 92 -9.51 -7.71 -3.19
C VAL A 92 -8.24 -8.54 -3.03
N TYR A 93 -7.06 -7.97 -3.25
CA TYR A 93 -5.84 -8.77 -3.10
C TYR A 93 -5.57 -9.12 -1.62
N VAL A 94 -5.93 -8.24 -0.67
CA VAL A 94 -5.84 -8.56 0.76
C VAL A 94 -6.78 -9.72 1.13
N ALA A 95 -8.01 -9.76 0.57
CA ALA A 95 -8.93 -10.88 0.77
C ALA A 95 -8.38 -12.21 0.24
N ARG A 96 -7.67 -12.18 -0.89
CA ARG A 96 -6.98 -13.35 -1.44
C ARG A 96 -5.81 -13.81 -0.55
N ILE A 97 -5.04 -12.87 0.01
CA ILE A 97 -3.96 -13.20 0.97
C ILE A 97 -4.55 -13.78 2.27
N GLU A 98 -5.63 -13.19 2.80
CA GLU A 98 -6.30 -13.66 4.01
C GLU A 98 -6.82 -15.10 3.87
N SER A 99 -7.11 -15.56 2.66
CA SER A 99 -7.53 -16.95 2.42
C SER A 99 -6.43 -18.00 2.63
N GLY A 100 -5.16 -17.59 2.74
CA GLY A 100 -4.02 -18.50 2.89
C GLY A 100 -3.54 -19.17 1.59
N THR A 101 -4.06 -18.76 0.42
CA THR A 101 -3.71 -19.36 -0.88
C THR A 101 -2.40 -18.84 -1.46
N PHE A 102 -1.75 -17.87 -0.82
CA PHE A 102 -0.47 -17.28 -1.26
C PHE A 102 0.62 -17.55 -0.21
N PRO A 103 1.33 -18.70 -0.29
CA PRO A 103 2.40 -19.03 0.65
C PRO A 103 3.48 -17.95 0.70
N GLY A 104 3.93 -17.61 1.91
CA GLY A 104 4.87 -16.51 2.13
C GLY A 104 4.21 -15.14 2.34
N LEU A 105 2.89 -15.03 2.14
CA LEU A 105 2.11 -13.85 2.51
C LEU A 105 1.05 -14.20 3.54
N SER A 106 0.91 -13.39 4.58
CA SER A 106 -0.16 -13.55 5.58
C SER A 106 -0.69 -12.20 6.05
N LEU A 107 -1.99 -12.15 6.33
CA LEU A 107 -2.62 -10.97 6.92
C LEU A 107 -2.62 -11.09 8.44
N VAL A 108 -2.03 -10.13 9.14
CA VAL A 108 -1.85 -10.12 10.60
C VAL A 108 -2.36 -8.84 11.24
N ASP A 109 -2.68 -8.91 12.54
CA ASP A 109 -3.21 -7.79 13.32
C ASP A 109 -2.14 -6.71 13.56
N PRO A 110 -2.34 -5.46 13.11
CA PRO A 110 -1.41 -4.36 13.35
C PRO A 110 -1.23 -4.04 14.83
N ALA A 111 -2.22 -4.33 15.69
CA ALA A 111 -2.15 -4.06 17.11
C ALA A 111 -1.13 -4.96 17.85
N THR A 112 -0.80 -6.12 17.30
CA THR A 112 0.12 -7.09 17.89
C THR A 112 1.40 -7.29 17.10
N THR A 113 1.46 -6.82 15.85
CA THR A 113 2.56 -7.08 14.93
C THR A 113 3.68 -6.07 15.07
N VAL A 114 4.89 -6.54 15.36
CA VAL A 114 6.13 -5.78 15.22
C VAL A 114 6.45 -5.67 13.72
N LEU A 115 6.55 -4.46 13.20
CA LEU A 115 6.84 -4.22 11.78
C LEU A 115 8.31 -4.54 11.45
N VAL A 116 8.49 -5.06 10.24
CA VAL A 116 9.82 -5.24 9.64
C VAL A 116 9.82 -4.69 8.21
N PRO A 117 10.99 -4.28 7.67
CA PRO A 117 11.08 -3.91 6.25
C PRO A 117 10.57 -5.03 5.33
N GLY A 118 9.79 -4.66 4.32
CA GLY A 118 9.13 -5.60 3.41
C GLY A 118 7.68 -5.92 3.76
N ASP A 119 7.23 -5.65 4.99
CA ASP A 119 5.80 -5.70 5.34
C ASP A 119 5.01 -4.66 4.54
N VAL A 120 3.70 -4.89 4.36
CA VAL A 120 2.80 -3.90 3.78
C VAL A 120 1.74 -3.53 4.81
N VAL A 121 1.73 -2.27 5.26
CA VAL A 121 0.69 -1.77 6.16
C VAL A 121 -0.58 -1.46 5.37
N TRP A 122 -1.74 -1.83 5.90
CA TRP A 122 -3.04 -1.67 5.27
C TRP A 122 -3.98 -0.86 6.15
N ALA A 123 -4.51 0.23 5.60
CA ALA A 123 -5.40 1.16 6.30
C ALA A 123 -6.74 1.34 5.56
N GLY A 124 -7.82 1.48 6.31
CA GLY A 124 -9.10 1.91 5.80
C GLY A 124 -9.06 3.39 5.38
N ARG A 125 -9.78 3.74 4.31
CA ARG A 125 -9.94 5.13 3.85
C ARG A 125 -11.40 5.55 3.89
N THR A 126 -11.63 6.78 4.33
CA THR A 126 -12.91 7.48 4.21
C THR A 126 -12.84 8.48 3.07
N GLY A 127 -13.97 8.87 2.50
CA GLY A 127 -14.03 9.87 1.45
C GLY A 127 -15.39 9.84 0.74
N GLN A 128 -15.63 10.82 -0.11
CA GLN A 128 -16.81 10.84 -0.98
C GLN A 128 -16.80 9.58 -1.86
N ASN A 129 -17.90 8.88 -1.96
CA ASN A 129 -18.06 7.61 -2.68
C ASN A 129 -17.30 6.40 -2.08
N CYS A 130 -16.76 6.51 -0.86
CA CYS A 130 -16.20 5.38 -0.15
C CYS A 130 -17.22 4.77 0.80
N ARG A 131 -17.45 3.46 0.70
CA ARG A 131 -18.12 2.71 1.77
C ARG A 131 -17.27 2.81 3.05
N THR A 132 -17.91 2.97 4.19
CA THR A 132 -17.24 3.01 5.50
C THR A 132 -16.32 1.80 5.66
N PRO A 133 -15.02 2.01 5.88
CA PRO A 133 -14.08 0.91 6.07
C PRO A 133 -14.32 0.23 7.44
N PRO A 134 -13.87 -1.01 7.60
CA PRO A 134 -13.84 -1.67 8.91
C PRO A 134 -13.10 -0.84 9.96
N ALA A 135 -13.56 -0.90 11.21
CA ALA A 135 -12.99 -0.12 12.30
C ALA A 135 -11.68 -0.73 12.85
N ASP A 136 -11.53 -2.05 12.74
CA ASP A 136 -10.43 -2.82 13.31
C ASP A 136 -10.11 -4.07 12.47
N PHE A 137 -9.11 -4.82 12.91
CA PHE A 137 -8.65 -6.04 12.23
C PHE A 137 -9.72 -7.14 12.18
N ALA A 138 -10.47 -7.37 13.26
CA ALA A 138 -11.48 -8.43 13.33
C ALA A 138 -12.66 -8.16 12.38
N SER A 139 -13.14 -6.90 12.35
CA SER A 139 -14.16 -6.47 11.39
C SER A 139 -13.64 -6.49 9.96
N ALA A 140 -12.38 -6.13 9.73
CA ALA A 140 -11.73 -6.22 8.42
C ALA A 140 -11.69 -7.67 7.90
N GLN A 141 -11.28 -8.64 8.73
CA GLN A 141 -11.30 -10.06 8.34
C GLN A 141 -12.71 -10.54 7.97
N THR A 142 -13.71 -10.07 8.70
CA THR A 142 -15.12 -10.43 8.43
C THR A 142 -15.55 -9.89 7.06
N GLU A 143 -15.25 -8.63 6.75
CA GLU A 143 -15.55 -8.04 5.44
C GLU A 143 -14.75 -8.69 4.30
N LEU A 144 -13.48 -9.02 4.48
CA LEU A 144 -12.68 -9.72 3.48
C LEU A 144 -13.28 -11.08 3.09
N ARG A 145 -13.80 -11.84 4.09
CA ARG A 145 -14.50 -13.11 3.82
C ARG A 145 -15.79 -12.90 3.03
N ARG A 146 -16.53 -11.82 3.29
CA ARG A 146 -17.74 -11.46 2.53
C ARG A 146 -17.42 -11.05 1.10
N ILE A 147 -16.37 -10.22 0.90
CA ILE A 147 -15.88 -9.85 -0.44
C ILE A 147 -15.50 -11.09 -1.24
N ARG A 148 -14.73 -12.00 -0.64
CA ARG A 148 -14.31 -13.25 -1.30
C ARG A 148 -15.46 -14.17 -1.70
N ARG A 149 -16.57 -14.16 -0.93
CA ARG A 149 -17.80 -14.91 -1.22
C ARG A 149 -18.73 -14.19 -2.21
N GLY A 150 -18.40 -12.97 -2.64
CA GLY A 150 -19.29 -12.15 -3.47
C GLY A 150 -20.54 -11.64 -2.74
N THR A 151 -20.52 -11.60 -1.40
CA THR A 151 -21.66 -11.17 -0.56
C THR A 151 -21.48 -9.77 0.00
N ALA A 152 -20.40 -9.08 -0.34
CA ALA A 152 -20.16 -7.67 -0.04
C ALA A 152 -19.32 -7.03 -1.13
N ASP A 153 -19.54 -5.73 -1.35
CA ASP A 153 -18.71 -4.90 -2.20
C ASP A 153 -17.37 -4.58 -1.53
N THR A 154 -16.40 -4.17 -2.35
CA THR A 154 -15.11 -3.66 -1.90
C THR A 154 -15.29 -2.36 -1.11
N PHE A 155 -14.30 -1.99 -0.32
CA PHE A 155 -14.26 -0.71 0.39
C PHE A 155 -12.95 0.02 0.11
N CYS A 156 -12.98 1.35 0.28
CA CYS A 156 -11.80 2.17 0.08
C CYS A 156 -10.75 1.87 1.16
N SER A 157 -9.57 1.53 0.70
CA SER A 157 -8.44 1.26 1.57
C SER A 157 -7.13 1.65 0.90
N HIS A 158 -6.03 1.60 1.63
CA HIS A 158 -4.72 1.97 1.13
C HIS A 158 -3.66 1.04 1.71
N CYS A 159 -2.67 0.70 0.90
CA CYS A 159 -1.50 -0.05 1.33
C CYS A 159 -0.23 0.73 1.03
N ASP A 160 0.70 0.67 1.99
CA ASP A 160 2.04 1.23 1.86
C ASP A 160 3.09 0.16 2.22
N LEU A 161 4.17 0.07 1.44
CA LEU A 161 5.28 -0.85 1.69
C LEU A 161 6.23 -0.28 2.76
N VAL A 162 6.50 -1.03 3.82
CA VAL A 162 7.50 -0.69 4.85
C VAL A 162 8.90 -0.80 4.26
N VAL A 163 9.64 0.33 4.22
CA VAL A 163 10.98 0.38 3.62
C VAL A 163 12.09 0.60 4.66
N ALA A 164 11.74 1.06 5.86
CA ALA A 164 12.66 1.19 6.98
C ALA A 164 11.90 1.20 8.30
N VAL A 165 12.49 0.59 9.34
CA VAL A 165 11.99 0.63 10.71
C VAL A 165 13.10 1.15 11.61
N ARG A 166 12.77 2.13 12.45
CA ARG A 166 13.67 2.75 13.44
C ARG A 166 12.98 2.79 14.81
N SER A 167 13.72 3.14 15.86
CA SER A 167 13.11 3.32 17.18
C SER A 167 12.03 4.41 17.13
N GLY A 168 10.78 4.04 17.41
CA GLY A 168 9.65 4.95 17.49
C GLY A 168 9.03 5.36 16.13
N GLU A 169 9.63 4.98 14.99
CA GLU A 169 9.09 5.34 13.67
C GLU A 169 9.36 4.32 12.57
N THR A 170 8.55 4.35 11.54
CA THR A 170 8.75 3.58 10.30
C THR A 170 8.55 4.48 9.10
N ASP A 171 9.37 4.27 8.04
CA ASP A 171 9.12 4.84 6.73
C ASP A 171 8.43 3.81 5.85
N VAL A 172 7.40 4.27 5.18
CA VAL A 172 6.69 3.48 4.17
C VAL A 172 6.68 4.21 2.83
N ILE A 173 6.52 3.48 1.72
CA ILE A 173 6.33 4.07 0.39
C ILE A 173 5.02 3.57 -0.17
N GLY A 174 4.16 4.51 -0.59
CA GLY A 174 2.87 4.24 -1.22
C GLY A 174 2.65 5.02 -2.50
N GLY A 175 1.86 4.46 -3.41
CA GLY A 175 1.39 5.13 -4.62
C GLY A 175 0.09 5.89 -4.36
N ASN A 176 -0.14 6.95 -5.11
CA ASN A 176 -1.32 7.83 -4.99
C ASN A 176 -1.49 8.46 -3.59
N VAL A 177 -0.39 8.69 -2.89
CA VAL A 177 -0.36 9.49 -1.66
C VAL A 177 -0.12 10.94 -2.07
N LYS A 178 -1.15 11.80 -1.88
CA LYS A 178 -1.12 13.17 -2.41
C LYS A 178 -0.81 13.22 -3.92
N GLN A 179 -1.34 12.24 -4.68
CA GLN A 179 -1.21 12.12 -6.13
C GLN A 179 0.25 11.94 -6.61
N ALA A 180 1.06 11.25 -5.81
CA ALA A 180 2.45 10.91 -6.11
C ALA A 180 2.84 9.57 -5.50
N VAL A 181 4.01 9.03 -5.86
CA VAL A 181 4.69 8.00 -5.05
C VAL A 181 5.41 8.72 -3.92
N THR A 182 4.94 8.51 -2.70
CA THR A 182 5.37 9.29 -1.54
C THR A 182 5.94 8.38 -0.45
N ARG A 183 7.03 8.83 0.17
CA ARG A 183 7.51 8.25 1.42
C ARG A 183 6.81 8.94 2.60
N THR A 184 6.11 8.16 3.41
CA THR A 184 5.43 8.64 4.61
C THR A 184 6.10 8.04 5.85
N SER A 185 6.34 8.87 6.89
CA SER A 185 6.79 8.39 8.19
C SER A 185 5.61 8.23 9.14
N TYR A 186 5.50 7.07 9.80
CA TYR A 186 4.48 6.77 10.81
C TYR A 186 5.09 6.46 12.16
N LYS A 187 4.36 6.78 13.24
CA LYS A 187 4.76 6.49 14.63
C LYS A 187 4.63 5.00 14.93
N LEU A 188 5.61 4.48 15.66
CA LEU A 188 5.56 3.16 16.28
C LEU A 188 5.49 3.31 17.80
N ASP A 189 4.92 2.31 18.48
CA ASP A 189 5.04 2.18 19.92
C ASP A 189 6.43 1.64 20.32
N THR A 190 6.68 1.53 21.63
CA THR A 190 7.95 1.03 22.19
C THR A 190 8.25 -0.42 21.83
N ARG A 191 7.27 -1.17 21.29
CA ARG A 191 7.42 -2.56 20.83
C ARG A 191 7.57 -2.65 19.31
N GLY A 192 7.64 -1.52 18.59
CA GLY A 192 7.78 -1.51 17.14
C GLY A 192 6.47 -1.79 16.37
N ARG A 193 5.29 -1.65 17.02
CA ARG A 193 3.98 -1.80 16.39
C ARG A 193 3.46 -0.43 15.92
N ILE A 194 2.73 -0.40 14.81
CA ILE A 194 2.22 0.85 14.26
C ILE A 194 1.18 1.50 15.20
N ARG A 195 1.37 2.77 15.53
CA ARG A 195 0.55 3.57 16.46
C ARG A 195 0.47 5.02 16.00
N ASP A 196 -0.02 5.22 14.80
CA ASP A 196 -0.19 6.57 14.22
C ASP A 196 -1.68 6.86 13.97
N GLY A 197 -2.21 7.85 14.68
CA GLY A 197 -3.64 8.21 14.61
C GLY A 197 -4.07 8.91 13.32
N ARG A 198 -3.15 9.21 12.39
CA ARG A 198 -3.48 9.81 11.10
C ARG A 198 -4.17 8.83 10.13
N ARG A 199 -4.06 7.52 10.40
CA ARG A 199 -4.63 6.45 9.59
C ARG A 199 -5.31 5.41 10.47
N ASN A 200 -6.39 4.82 9.96
CA ASN A 200 -7.03 3.65 10.57
C ASN A 200 -6.38 2.38 10.02
N PHE A 201 -5.30 1.91 10.67
CA PHE A 201 -4.62 0.67 10.29
C PHE A 201 -5.45 -0.55 10.69
N ILE A 202 -5.86 -1.34 9.70
CA ILE A 202 -6.77 -2.49 9.84
C ILE A 202 -6.12 -3.82 9.48
N GLY A 203 -4.83 -3.81 9.10
CA GLY A 203 -4.06 -5.01 8.83
C GLY A 203 -2.60 -4.72 8.49
N VAL A 204 -1.79 -5.75 8.56
CA VAL A 204 -0.44 -5.80 8.01
C VAL A 204 -0.31 -7.06 7.17
N ILE A 205 0.15 -6.93 5.94
CA ILE A 205 0.58 -8.09 5.15
C ILE A 205 2.03 -8.37 5.54
N ARG A 206 2.23 -9.48 6.25
CA ARG A 206 3.56 -10.04 6.51
C ARG A 206 4.09 -10.64 5.22
N ASN A 207 5.28 -10.22 4.81
CA ASN A 207 5.96 -10.73 3.63
C ASN A 207 7.16 -11.59 4.04
N ALA A 208 7.09 -12.87 3.68
CA ALA A 208 8.12 -13.88 3.87
C ALA A 208 8.50 -14.57 2.54
N LEU A 209 8.34 -13.86 1.38
CA LEU A 209 8.72 -14.32 0.05
C LEU A 209 10.23 -14.33 -0.18
#